data_545aee2db86dbe511289c39a3019a1aa
#
_entry.id   545aee2db86dbe511289c39a3019a1aa
#
_cell.length_a   1.000
_cell.length_b   1.000
_cell.length_c   1.000
_cell.angle_alpha   90.00
_cell.angle_beta   90.00
_cell.angle_gamma   90.00
#
_symmetry.space_group_name_H-M   'P 1'
#
loop_
_entity.id
_entity.type
_entity.pdbx_description
1 polymer ?
#
loop_
_entity_poly.entity_id
_entity_poly.type
_entity_poly.pdbx_seq_one_letter_code
_entity_poly.pdbx_strand_id
1 'polypeptide(L)'
;MGMIFFCSPIVSIFTDRIGCRTTAASGAAIAFIGLLSSSFTKSLEVRYFTYGILFGCGSSFAFQPSLVILGHYFKRRLGLANGIVAGGSCLISVPLPFFLKMVGKAIGLAHTFQVLSALMLIQIFLSLTYRPILPPSHDSQHDGQDKLGSRSMRQQCWSQTRKYFNLRVFRRKTYRIWAFGIATAVLGYLVPYMNLVKYVEKRFQETKKDWILLVCLGAMSGLGRLVSGRIGDCIPGLKKIYLQVASFMLLGLLCMMIPQCQGFEGVIVICLFLGLCDGFFTTIMAPIAFELVGPMQASQAIGYLMGLMAVPMTAGTPIAGYLNDYFGNYDAAFYFAGVPPIIGGLVLSVVPLVHQRMLKKQRLDSGKDKMLVSEAVVNGELLPGCPASEAHM
;
A
#
# COMPACT_ATOMS: atom_id res chain seq x y z
N MET A 1 -7.30 -8.28 -6.75
CA MET A 1 -6.76 -7.51 -5.61
C MET A 1 -5.82 -8.37 -4.75
N GLY A 2 -6.23 -9.51 -4.21
CA GLY A 2 -5.37 -10.32 -3.33
C GLY A 2 -3.99 -10.65 -3.89
N MET A 3 -3.88 -11.08 -5.14
CA MET A 3 -2.60 -11.40 -5.78
C MET A 3 -1.68 -10.19 -5.95
N ILE A 4 -2.24 -8.99 -6.19
CA ILE A 4 -1.47 -7.75 -6.29
C ILE A 4 -0.70 -7.50 -4.99
N PHE A 5 -1.37 -7.65 -3.85
CA PHE A 5 -0.78 -7.45 -2.54
C PHE A 5 0.10 -8.62 -2.10
N PHE A 6 -0.28 -9.86 -2.43
CA PHE A 6 0.49 -11.05 -2.08
C PHE A 6 1.87 -11.11 -2.73
N CYS A 7 1.98 -10.67 -3.99
CA CYS A 7 3.26 -10.62 -4.70
C CYS A 7 4.15 -9.45 -4.27
N SER A 8 3.62 -8.46 -3.57
CA SER A 8 4.30 -7.20 -3.24
C SER A 8 5.64 -7.38 -2.48
N PRO A 9 5.82 -8.31 -1.52
CA PRO A 9 7.12 -8.55 -0.89
C PRO A 9 8.20 -9.01 -1.88
N ILE A 10 7.81 -9.82 -2.86
CA ILE A 10 8.72 -10.29 -3.90
C ILE A 10 9.10 -9.13 -4.82
N VAL A 11 8.11 -8.34 -5.22
CA VAL A 11 8.30 -7.15 -6.06
C VAL A 11 9.26 -6.15 -5.43
N SER A 12 9.20 -5.96 -4.10
CA SER A 12 10.13 -5.05 -3.41
C SER A 12 11.59 -5.47 -3.58
N ILE A 13 11.87 -6.77 -3.55
CA ILE A 13 13.21 -7.32 -3.77
C ILE A 13 13.67 -7.06 -5.21
N PHE A 14 12.79 -7.29 -6.19
CA PHE A 14 13.09 -7.01 -7.59
C PHE A 14 13.32 -5.52 -7.83
N THR A 15 12.51 -4.66 -7.23
CA THR A 15 12.65 -3.20 -7.32
C THR A 15 14.00 -2.72 -6.79
N ASP A 16 14.47 -3.30 -5.67
CA ASP A 16 15.76 -2.95 -5.08
C ASP A 16 16.96 -3.50 -5.88
N ARG A 17 16.79 -4.64 -6.59
CA ARG A 17 17.86 -5.27 -7.39
C ARG A 17 17.99 -4.71 -8.80
N ILE A 18 16.87 -4.64 -9.52
CA ILE A 18 16.84 -4.38 -10.97
C ILE A 18 16.47 -2.91 -11.22
N GLY A 19 15.92 -2.25 -10.19
CA GLY A 19 15.46 -0.86 -10.26
C GLY A 19 13.98 -0.74 -10.64
N CYS A 20 13.40 0.41 -10.29
CA CYS A 20 11.96 0.68 -10.48
C CYS A 20 11.52 0.61 -11.95
N ARG A 21 12.35 1.09 -12.88
CA ARG A 21 12.05 1.15 -14.32
C ARG A 21 11.84 -0.23 -14.91
N THR A 22 12.81 -1.11 -14.74
CA THR A 22 12.80 -2.47 -15.31
C THR A 22 11.72 -3.33 -14.66
N THR A 23 11.55 -3.20 -13.33
CA THR A 23 10.51 -3.92 -12.59
C THR A 23 9.11 -3.49 -13.04
N ALA A 24 8.86 -2.19 -13.21
CA ALA A 24 7.56 -1.70 -13.68
C ALA A 24 7.27 -2.11 -15.12
N ALA A 25 8.26 -2.02 -16.02
CA ALA A 25 8.09 -2.41 -17.43
C ALA A 25 7.83 -3.91 -17.57
N SER A 26 8.57 -4.76 -16.85
CA SER A 26 8.35 -6.21 -16.84
C SER A 26 6.98 -6.56 -16.27
N GLY A 27 6.54 -5.87 -15.21
CA GLY A 27 5.22 -6.04 -14.63
C GLY A 27 4.10 -5.70 -15.62
N ALA A 28 4.19 -4.56 -16.28
CA ALA A 28 3.22 -4.16 -17.30
C ALA A 28 3.18 -5.14 -18.48
N ALA A 29 4.33 -5.70 -18.91
CA ALA A 29 4.39 -6.73 -19.93
C ALA A 29 3.70 -8.03 -19.50
N ILE A 30 3.94 -8.48 -18.27
CA ILE A 30 3.26 -9.68 -17.72
C ILE A 30 1.74 -9.44 -17.62
N ALA A 31 1.31 -8.25 -17.17
CA ALA A 31 -0.10 -7.88 -17.11
C ALA A 31 -0.75 -7.84 -18.49
N PHE A 32 -0.05 -7.30 -19.49
CA PHE A 32 -0.49 -7.31 -20.89
C PHE A 32 -0.72 -8.72 -21.40
N ILE A 33 0.26 -9.63 -21.22
CA ILE A 33 0.16 -11.03 -21.62
C ILE A 33 -1.01 -11.71 -20.91
N GLY A 34 -1.19 -11.46 -19.61
CA GLY A 34 -2.29 -12.01 -18.82
C GLY A 34 -3.68 -11.62 -19.34
N LEU A 35 -3.89 -10.34 -19.67
CA LEU A 35 -5.15 -9.86 -20.25
C LEU A 35 -5.37 -10.36 -21.66
N LEU A 36 -4.33 -10.34 -22.50
CA LEU A 36 -4.41 -10.81 -23.88
C LEU A 36 -4.75 -12.31 -23.92
N SER A 37 -4.09 -13.12 -23.09
CA SER A 37 -4.38 -14.56 -22.97
C SER A 37 -5.81 -14.81 -22.50
N SER A 38 -6.31 -13.99 -21.56
CA SER A 38 -7.69 -14.10 -21.06
C SER A 38 -8.74 -13.82 -22.14
N SER A 39 -8.41 -13.01 -23.16
CA SER A 39 -9.27 -12.73 -24.31
C SER A 39 -9.53 -13.97 -25.17
N PHE A 40 -8.51 -14.81 -25.38
CA PHE A 40 -8.63 -16.00 -26.24
C PHE A 40 -9.20 -17.22 -25.51
N THR A 41 -9.24 -17.17 -24.18
CA THR A 41 -9.65 -18.33 -23.37
C THR A 41 -11.16 -18.41 -23.23
N LYS A 42 -11.74 -19.58 -23.55
CA LYS A 42 -13.15 -19.92 -23.36
C LYS A 42 -13.43 -20.60 -22.01
N SER A 43 -12.44 -21.30 -21.44
CA SER A 43 -12.55 -22.03 -20.19
C SER A 43 -12.42 -21.08 -18.98
N LEU A 44 -13.29 -21.26 -17.98
CA LEU A 44 -13.30 -20.46 -16.77
C LEU A 44 -12.05 -20.70 -15.90
N GLU A 45 -11.59 -21.95 -15.83
CA GLU A 45 -10.42 -22.33 -15.03
C GLU A 45 -9.13 -21.66 -15.54
N VAL A 46 -8.91 -21.70 -16.87
CA VAL A 46 -7.74 -21.03 -17.46
C VAL A 46 -7.83 -19.51 -17.30
N ARG A 47 -9.05 -18.95 -17.31
CA ARG A 47 -9.26 -17.52 -17.05
C ARG A 47 -8.95 -17.14 -15.60
N TYR A 48 -9.20 -17.99 -14.62
CA TYR A 48 -8.75 -17.76 -13.25
C TYR A 48 -7.21 -17.69 -13.17
N PHE A 49 -6.51 -18.52 -13.93
CA PHE A 49 -5.05 -18.47 -13.95
C PHE A 49 -4.53 -17.22 -14.69
N THR A 50 -5.01 -16.94 -15.89
CA THR A 50 -4.50 -15.83 -16.72
C THR A 50 -4.88 -14.46 -16.16
N TYR A 51 -6.13 -14.26 -15.78
CA TYR A 51 -6.61 -13.01 -15.20
C TYR A 51 -6.34 -12.90 -13.69
N GLY A 52 -6.56 -13.97 -12.94
CA GLY A 52 -6.40 -13.93 -11.48
C GLY A 52 -4.93 -13.88 -11.06
N ILE A 53 -4.11 -14.82 -11.56
CA ILE A 53 -2.73 -14.95 -11.12
C ILE A 53 -1.81 -14.10 -11.99
N LEU A 54 -1.78 -14.30 -13.30
CA LEU A 54 -0.80 -13.67 -14.18
C LEU A 54 -0.99 -12.15 -14.24
N PHE A 55 -2.20 -11.69 -14.50
CA PHE A 55 -2.51 -10.26 -14.48
C PHE A 55 -2.35 -9.65 -13.10
N GLY A 56 -2.74 -10.35 -12.02
CA GLY A 56 -2.57 -9.89 -10.65
C GLY A 56 -1.11 -9.70 -10.25
N CYS A 57 -0.25 -10.68 -10.57
CA CYS A 57 1.19 -10.56 -10.36
C CYS A 57 1.79 -9.42 -11.19
N GLY A 58 1.50 -9.34 -12.49
CA GLY A 58 1.98 -8.28 -13.36
C GLY A 58 1.59 -6.89 -12.85
N SER A 59 0.35 -6.73 -12.40
CA SER A 59 -0.12 -5.47 -11.81
C SER A 59 0.62 -5.09 -10.53
N SER A 60 1.00 -6.08 -9.68
CA SER A 60 1.84 -5.83 -8.50
C SER A 60 3.20 -5.28 -8.88
N PHE A 61 3.85 -5.90 -9.88
CA PHE A 61 5.16 -5.46 -10.40
C PHE A 61 5.11 -4.09 -11.06
N ALA A 62 3.98 -3.64 -11.56
CA ALA A 62 3.80 -2.31 -12.12
C ALA A 62 3.47 -1.26 -11.03
N PHE A 63 2.62 -1.61 -10.05
CA PHE A 63 2.08 -0.69 -9.06
C PHE A 63 3.09 -0.29 -7.98
N GLN A 64 3.76 -1.27 -7.37
CA GLN A 64 4.64 -0.99 -6.24
C GLN A 64 5.86 -0.12 -6.60
N PRO A 65 6.60 -0.35 -7.72
CA PRO A 65 7.70 0.51 -8.09
C PRO A 65 7.28 1.96 -8.35
N SER A 66 6.05 2.19 -8.79
CA SER A 66 5.53 3.55 -9.01
C SER A 66 5.35 4.33 -7.71
N LEU A 67 4.98 3.67 -6.62
CA LEU A 67 4.92 4.30 -5.29
C LEU A 67 6.31 4.59 -4.72
N VAL A 68 7.24 3.66 -4.92
CA VAL A 68 8.62 3.78 -4.43
C VAL A 68 9.36 4.91 -5.14
N ILE A 69 9.27 4.97 -6.48
CA ILE A 69 9.96 5.98 -7.27
C ILE A 69 9.47 7.39 -6.91
N LEU A 70 8.18 7.54 -6.61
CA LEU A 70 7.60 8.81 -6.21
C LEU A 70 8.25 9.34 -4.91
N GLY A 71 8.52 8.46 -3.96
CA GLY A 71 9.22 8.80 -2.72
C GLY A 71 10.70 9.16 -2.91
N HIS A 72 11.33 8.68 -3.98
CA HIS A 72 12.69 9.09 -4.34
C HIS A 72 12.75 10.47 -4.98
N TYR A 73 11.73 10.83 -5.78
CA TYR A 73 11.65 12.15 -6.44
C TYR A 73 11.22 13.26 -5.47
N PHE A 74 10.22 13.01 -4.63
CA PHE A 74 9.57 14.01 -3.80
C PHE A 74 9.83 13.79 -2.31
N LYS A 75 10.91 14.39 -1.78
CA LYS A 75 11.23 14.27 -0.35
C LYS A 75 10.37 15.19 0.53
N ARG A 76 10.11 16.42 0.10
CA ARG A 76 9.43 17.45 0.91
C ARG A 76 7.91 17.48 0.71
N ARG A 77 7.41 17.09 -0.48
CA ARG A 77 5.98 17.15 -0.85
C ARG A 77 5.48 15.78 -1.33
N LEU A 78 5.94 14.72 -0.65
CA LEU A 78 5.59 13.35 -1.02
C LEU A 78 4.09 13.07 -0.89
N GLY A 79 3.43 13.64 0.14
CA GLY A 79 1.99 13.50 0.35
C GLY A 79 1.19 14.07 -0.82
N LEU A 80 1.50 15.29 -1.24
CA LEU A 80 0.82 15.93 -2.37
C LEU A 80 1.06 15.17 -3.68
N ALA A 81 2.31 14.78 -3.95
CA ALA A 81 2.65 14.03 -5.15
C ALA A 81 1.90 12.68 -5.20
N ASN A 82 1.88 11.96 -4.09
CA ASN A 82 1.12 10.70 -3.97
C ASN A 82 -0.40 10.94 -4.09
N GLY A 83 -0.90 12.04 -3.53
CA GLY A 83 -2.29 12.45 -3.64
C GLY A 83 -2.72 12.73 -5.10
N ILE A 84 -1.88 13.40 -5.88
CA ILE A 84 -2.15 13.69 -7.31
C ILE A 84 -2.15 12.38 -8.12
N VAL A 85 -1.16 11.53 -7.95
CA VAL A 85 -1.07 10.24 -8.66
C VAL A 85 -2.25 9.34 -8.29
N ALA A 86 -2.55 9.22 -7.00
CA ALA A 86 -3.66 8.42 -6.53
C ALA A 86 -5.03 9.03 -6.91
N GLY A 87 -5.16 10.36 -6.89
CA GLY A 87 -6.37 11.07 -7.36
C GLY A 87 -6.61 10.88 -8.86
N GLY A 88 -5.54 10.89 -9.67
CA GLY A 88 -5.60 10.60 -11.11
C GLY A 88 -6.18 9.21 -11.41
N SER A 89 -5.89 8.20 -10.56
CA SER A 89 -6.49 6.88 -10.72
C SER A 89 -8.01 6.89 -10.55
N CYS A 90 -8.57 7.76 -9.70
CA CYS A 90 -10.01 7.89 -9.51
C CYS A 90 -10.71 8.48 -10.72
N LEU A 91 -10.06 9.42 -11.44
CA LEU A 91 -10.59 10.00 -12.68
C LEU A 91 -10.82 8.92 -13.75
N ILE A 92 -10.03 7.87 -13.75
CA ILE A 92 -10.17 6.74 -14.68
C ILE A 92 -11.11 5.68 -14.10
N SER A 93 -11.02 5.38 -12.81
CA SER A 93 -11.79 4.32 -12.17
C SER A 93 -13.30 4.59 -12.14
N VAL A 94 -13.72 5.85 -12.06
CA VAL A 94 -15.15 6.21 -12.02
C VAL A 94 -15.84 5.95 -13.37
N PRO A 95 -15.34 6.42 -14.53
CA PRO A 95 -15.98 6.16 -15.82
C PRO A 95 -15.75 4.76 -16.36
N LEU A 96 -14.70 4.05 -15.90
CA LEU A 96 -14.31 2.76 -16.44
C LEU A 96 -15.41 1.68 -16.39
N PRO A 97 -16.17 1.48 -15.30
CA PRO A 97 -17.27 0.50 -15.27
C PRO A 97 -18.36 0.80 -16.31
N PHE A 98 -18.69 2.08 -16.55
CA PHE A 98 -19.66 2.48 -17.56
C PHE A 98 -19.15 2.20 -18.97
N PHE A 99 -17.89 2.56 -19.22
CA PHE A 99 -17.22 2.28 -20.48
C PHE A 99 -17.17 0.77 -20.75
N LEU A 100 -16.77 -0.05 -19.78
CA LEU A 100 -16.71 -1.50 -19.90
C LEU A 100 -18.10 -2.13 -20.12
N LYS A 101 -19.14 -1.61 -19.45
CA LYS A 101 -20.52 -2.08 -19.65
C LYS A 101 -21.02 -1.76 -21.06
N MET A 102 -20.68 -0.58 -21.58
CA MET A 102 -21.04 -0.18 -22.94
C MET A 102 -20.30 -1.01 -23.99
N VAL A 103 -18.98 -1.14 -23.85
CA VAL A 103 -18.12 -1.92 -24.75
C VAL A 103 -18.47 -3.39 -24.69
N GLY A 104 -18.64 -3.95 -23.47
CA GLY A 104 -18.99 -5.36 -23.29
C GLY A 104 -20.34 -5.74 -23.91
N LYS A 105 -21.31 -4.84 -23.91
CA LYS A 105 -22.59 -5.05 -24.59
C LYS A 105 -22.48 -4.96 -26.13
N ALA A 106 -21.62 -4.07 -26.63
CA ALA A 106 -21.46 -3.83 -28.07
C ALA A 106 -20.56 -4.88 -28.75
N ILE A 107 -19.46 -5.28 -28.10
CA ILE A 107 -18.38 -6.04 -28.76
C ILE A 107 -18.13 -7.40 -28.08
N GLY A 108 -18.69 -7.61 -26.90
CA GLY A 108 -18.52 -8.83 -26.12
C GLY A 108 -17.29 -8.85 -25.20
N LEU A 109 -17.24 -9.84 -24.32
CA LEU A 109 -16.26 -9.93 -23.23
C LEU A 109 -14.81 -10.11 -23.75
N ALA A 110 -14.61 -10.90 -24.80
CA ALA A 110 -13.28 -11.15 -25.34
C ALA A 110 -12.62 -9.86 -25.88
N HIS A 111 -13.34 -9.07 -26.65
CA HIS A 111 -12.84 -7.81 -27.18
C HIS A 111 -12.65 -6.75 -26.06
N THR A 112 -13.44 -6.82 -24.99
CA THR A 112 -13.24 -5.97 -23.81
C THR A 112 -11.87 -6.23 -23.18
N PHE A 113 -11.46 -7.48 -23.06
CA PHE A 113 -10.11 -7.82 -22.58
C PHE A 113 -9.00 -7.34 -23.54
N GLN A 114 -9.25 -7.34 -24.86
CA GLN A 114 -8.30 -6.80 -25.84
C GLN A 114 -8.12 -5.28 -25.67
N VAL A 115 -9.21 -4.53 -25.49
CA VAL A 115 -9.13 -3.09 -25.23
C VAL A 115 -8.35 -2.80 -23.93
N LEU A 116 -8.60 -3.56 -22.86
CA LEU A 116 -7.84 -3.42 -21.62
C LEU A 116 -6.36 -3.80 -21.82
N SER A 117 -6.05 -4.80 -22.62
CA SER A 117 -4.66 -5.16 -22.91
C SER A 117 -3.93 -4.05 -23.67
N ALA A 118 -4.61 -3.36 -24.59
CA ALA A 118 -4.03 -2.21 -25.28
C ALA A 118 -3.66 -1.07 -24.32
N LEU A 119 -4.47 -0.83 -23.27
CA LEU A 119 -4.12 0.13 -22.21
C LEU A 119 -2.87 -0.30 -21.43
N MET A 120 -2.69 -1.62 -21.19
CA MET A 120 -1.48 -2.12 -20.56
C MET A 120 -0.23 -1.96 -21.43
N LEU A 121 -0.38 -2.03 -22.74
CA LEU A 121 0.71 -1.76 -23.69
C LEU A 121 1.17 -0.30 -23.58
N ILE A 122 0.25 0.65 -23.48
CA ILE A 122 0.58 2.06 -23.22
C ILE A 122 1.34 2.20 -21.89
N GLN A 123 0.94 1.47 -20.86
CA GLN A 123 1.63 1.47 -19.56
C GLN A 123 3.08 0.97 -19.66
N ILE A 124 3.38 0.01 -20.53
CA ILE A 124 4.77 -0.42 -20.77
C ILE A 124 5.61 0.77 -21.26
N PHE A 125 5.15 1.51 -22.26
CA PHE A 125 5.86 2.68 -22.76
C PHE A 125 6.02 3.77 -21.70
N LEU A 126 4.98 4.02 -20.91
CA LEU A 126 5.05 5.00 -19.82
C LEU A 126 6.04 4.56 -18.72
N SER A 127 6.12 3.28 -18.39
CA SER A 127 7.07 2.79 -17.39
C SER A 127 8.53 2.90 -17.84
N LEU A 128 8.80 2.89 -19.14
CA LEU A 128 10.14 3.11 -19.70
C LEU A 128 10.64 4.55 -19.49
N THR A 129 9.75 5.52 -19.21
CA THR A 129 10.11 6.90 -18.92
C THR A 129 10.64 7.09 -17.49
N TYR A 130 10.51 6.10 -16.62
CA TYR A 130 11.03 6.18 -15.24
C TYR A 130 12.54 6.32 -15.26
N ARG A 131 13.06 7.38 -14.63
CA ARG A 131 14.49 7.60 -14.44
C ARG A 131 14.83 7.39 -12.97
N PRO A 132 15.58 6.34 -12.59
CA PRO A 132 16.01 6.15 -11.21
C PRO A 132 17.02 7.25 -10.84
N ILE A 133 16.76 7.99 -9.74
CA ILE A 133 17.67 9.02 -9.22
C ILE A 133 18.71 8.38 -8.28
N LEU A 134 18.32 7.32 -7.58
CA LEU A 134 19.23 6.55 -6.75
C LEU A 134 19.76 5.37 -7.58
N PRO A 135 21.10 5.20 -7.68
CA PRO A 135 21.65 4.00 -8.28
C PRO A 135 21.14 2.78 -7.49
N PRO A 136 20.86 1.64 -8.14
CA PRO A 136 20.61 0.40 -7.44
C PRO A 136 21.77 0.21 -6.45
N SER A 137 21.48 -0.22 -5.23
CA SER A 137 22.45 -0.34 -4.14
C SER A 137 23.56 -1.34 -4.52
N HIS A 138 24.53 -0.86 -5.31
CA HIS A 138 25.79 -1.49 -5.57
C HIS A 138 26.75 -1.25 -4.39
N ASP A 139 26.32 -1.57 -3.18
CA ASP A 139 27.24 -1.81 -2.08
C ASP A 139 27.75 -3.23 -2.19
N SER A 140 28.71 -3.47 -3.07
CA SER A 140 29.54 -4.68 -3.01
C SER A 140 30.61 -4.69 -4.12
N GLN A 141 31.44 -3.68 -4.19
CA GLN A 141 32.66 -3.80 -4.99
C GLN A 141 33.91 -3.25 -4.28
N HIS A 142 33.99 -3.35 -2.96
CA HIS A 142 35.25 -3.25 -2.24
C HIS A 142 35.16 -4.00 -0.91
N ASP A 143 35.16 -5.32 -0.97
CA ASP A 143 35.82 -6.16 0.03
C ASP A 143 35.68 -7.63 -0.42
N GLY A 144 36.79 -8.20 -0.87
CA GLY A 144 36.77 -9.64 -1.04
C GLY A 144 37.49 -10.23 -2.23
N GLN A 145 38.59 -9.63 -2.61
CA GLN A 145 39.66 -10.41 -3.21
C GLN A 145 40.39 -11.08 -2.04
N ASP A 146 39.82 -12.17 -1.54
CA ASP A 146 40.53 -13.23 -0.85
C ASP A 146 39.50 -14.12 -0.13
N LYS A 147 39.14 -15.21 -0.77
CA LYS A 147 38.86 -16.55 -0.23
C LYS A 147 38.06 -17.34 -1.24
N LEU A 148 38.78 -17.80 -2.23
CA LEU A 148 38.35 -18.85 -3.14
C LEU A 148 38.26 -20.17 -2.37
N GLY A 149 37.10 -20.44 -1.80
CA GLY A 149 36.71 -21.68 -1.19
C GLY A 149 35.36 -22.10 -1.72
N SER A 150 35.33 -23.22 -2.43
CA SER A 150 34.19 -23.91 -3.00
C SER A 150 32.95 -23.90 -2.10
N ARG A 151 32.15 -22.83 -2.16
CA ARG A 151 30.80 -22.83 -1.61
C ARG A 151 29.82 -23.15 -2.72
N SER A 152 29.04 -24.22 -2.53
CA SER A 152 27.98 -24.64 -3.43
C SER A 152 27.16 -23.44 -3.91
N MET A 153 26.91 -23.35 -5.21
CA MET A 153 26.12 -22.30 -5.89
C MET A 153 24.74 -22.07 -5.20
N ARG A 154 24.19 -23.11 -4.59
CA ARG A 154 22.96 -23.08 -3.78
C ARG A 154 23.11 -22.30 -2.48
N GLN A 155 24.27 -22.38 -1.81
CA GLN A 155 24.56 -21.62 -0.58
C GLN A 155 24.84 -20.14 -0.89
N GLN A 156 25.46 -19.83 -2.02
CA GLN A 156 25.64 -18.45 -2.47
C GLN A 156 24.30 -17.80 -2.83
N CYS A 157 23.43 -18.50 -3.55
CA CYS A 157 22.10 -18.00 -3.87
C CYS A 157 21.26 -17.76 -2.61
N TRP A 158 21.33 -18.64 -1.63
CA TRP A 158 20.58 -18.52 -0.36
C TRP A 158 21.12 -17.42 0.55
N SER A 159 22.43 -17.26 0.63
CA SER A 159 23.06 -16.19 1.40
C SER A 159 22.78 -14.81 0.79
N GLN A 160 22.78 -14.70 -0.53
CA GLN A 160 22.39 -13.51 -1.25
C GLN A 160 20.88 -13.20 -1.07
N THR A 161 19.99 -14.19 -1.18
CA THR A 161 18.57 -14.01 -0.94
C THR A 161 18.29 -13.53 0.48
N ARG A 162 18.99 -14.05 1.48
CA ARG A 162 18.89 -13.61 2.88
C ARG A 162 19.42 -12.19 3.11
N LYS A 163 20.40 -11.73 2.32
CA LYS A 163 20.90 -10.35 2.35
C LYS A 163 19.85 -9.35 1.83
N TYR A 164 19.03 -9.78 0.86
CA TYR A 164 17.98 -8.96 0.27
C TYR A 164 16.63 -9.07 1.01
N PHE A 165 16.36 -10.18 1.69
CA PHE A 165 15.21 -10.32 2.58
C PHE A 165 15.52 -9.64 3.93
N ASN A 166 15.56 -8.31 3.91
CA ASN A 166 15.96 -7.55 5.08
C ASN A 166 14.80 -7.43 6.08
N LEU A 167 14.56 -8.49 6.85
CA LEU A 167 13.60 -8.51 7.96
C LEU A 167 13.94 -7.52 9.10
N ARG A 168 15.05 -6.78 8.99
CA ARG A 168 15.41 -5.73 9.97
C ARG A 168 14.34 -4.66 10.11
N VAL A 169 13.52 -4.44 9.06
CA VAL A 169 12.36 -3.55 9.10
C VAL A 169 11.39 -3.95 10.22
N PHE A 170 11.13 -5.26 10.38
CA PHE A 170 10.28 -5.79 11.46
C PHE A 170 10.91 -5.71 12.86
N ARG A 171 12.22 -5.47 12.98
CA ARG A 171 12.84 -5.20 14.30
C ARG A 171 12.41 -3.86 14.88
N ARG A 172 11.99 -2.90 14.06
CA ARG A 172 11.47 -1.61 14.54
C ARG A 172 10.08 -1.81 15.13
N LYS A 173 9.94 -1.64 16.44
CA LYS A 173 8.67 -1.84 17.17
C LYS A 173 7.54 -0.98 16.60
N THR A 174 7.82 0.29 16.27
CA THR A 174 6.85 1.22 15.67
C THR A 174 6.30 0.73 14.33
N TYR A 175 7.17 0.22 13.45
CA TYR A 175 6.76 -0.33 12.16
C TYR A 175 5.89 -1.58 12.34
N ARG A 176 6.25 -2.50 13.25
CA ARG A 176 5.43 -3.70 13.52
C ARG A 176 4.01 -3.36 13.94
N ILE A 177 3.87 -2.48 14.95
CA ILE A 177 2.56 -2.11 15.47
C ILE A 177 1.75 -1.44 14.36
N TRP A 178 2.36 -0.57 13.57
CA TRP A 178 1.72 0.10 12.44
C TRP A 178 1.27 -0.89 11.37
N ALA A 179 2.12 -1.82 10.95
CA ALA A 179 1.82 -2.81 9.92
C ALA A 179 0.69 -3.76 10.33
N PHE A 180 0.74 -4.27 11.58
CA PHE A 180 -0.33 -5.14 12.10
C PHE A 180 -1.65 -4.38 12.32
N GLY A 181 -1.59 -3.12 12.77
CA GLY A 181 -2.78 -2.28 12.91
C GLY A 181 -3.50 -2.05 11.58
N ILE A 182 -2.75 -1.75 10.52
CA ILE A 182 -3.32 -1.62 9.17
C ILE A 182 -3.86 -2.96 8.67
N ALA A 183 -3.11 -4.05 8.81
CA ALA A 183 -3.56 -5.37 8.37
C ALA A 183 -4.88 -5.78 9.04
N THR A 184 -5.04 -5.46 10.33
CA THR A 184 -6.31 -5.68 11.04
C THR A 184 -7.42 -4.79 10.48
N ALA A 185 -7.15 -3.50 10.27
CA ALA A 185 -8.15 -2.54 9.78
C ALA A 185 -8.69 -2.92 8.40
N VAL A 186 -7.84 -3.44 7.53
CA VAL A 186 -8.16 -3.72 6.13
C VAL A 186 -9.04 -4.97 5.96
N LEU A 187 -9.21 -5.81 6.99
CA LEU A 187 -10.08 -6.98 6.93
C LEU A 187 -11.53 -6.63 6.53
N GLY A 188 -12.08 -5.54 7.08
CA GLY A 188 -13.43 -5.07 6.74
C GLY A 188 -13.50 -4.10 5.55
N TYR A 189 -12.35 -3.61 5.08
CA TYR A 189 -12.27 -2.49 4.16
C TYR A 189 -12.99 -2.71 2.82
N LEU A 190 -12.82 -3.86 2.17
CA LEU A 190 -13.42 -4.14 0.86
C LEU A 190 -14.93 -4.46 0.91
N VAL A 191 -15.46 -4.80 2.07
CA VAL A 191 -16.86 -5.27 2.21
C VAL A 191 -17.86 -4.23 1.72
N PRO A 192 -17.81 -2.94 2.17
CA PRO A 192 -18.75 -1.93 1.70
C PRO A 192 -18.61 -1.68 0.19
N TYR A 193 -17.41 -1.65 -0.35
CA TYR A 193 -17.19 -1.37 -1.78
C TYR A 193 -17.77 -2.44 -2.70
N MET A 194 -17.74 -3.71 -2.28
CA MET A 194 -18.20 -4.84 -3.09
C MET A 194 -19.70 -5.13 -2.92
N ASN A 195 -20.23 -4.89 -1.73
CA ASN A 195 -21.60 -5.32 -1.38
C ASN A 195 -22.61 -4.18 -1.35
N LEU A 196 -22.17 -2.91 -1.36
CA LEU A 196 -23.05 -1.75 -1.23
C LEU A 196 -24.12 -1.68 -2.33
N VAL A 197 -23.73 -1.87 -3.58
CA VAL A 197 -24.66 -1.83 -4.72
C VAL A 197 -25.73 -2.92 -4.59
N LYS A 198 -25.31 -4.15 -4.28
CA LYS A 198 -26.23 -5.28 -4.08
C LYS A 198 -27.15 -5.06 -2.88
N TYR A 199 -26.62 -4.46 -1.82
CA TYR A 199 -27.40 -4.12 -0.64
C TYR A 199 -28.51 -3.12 -0.96
N VAL A 200 -28.17 -2.04 -1.66
CA VAL A 200 -29.12 -0.99 -2.03
C VAL A 200 -30.16 -1.50 -3.03
N GLU A 201 -29.76 -2.29 -4.02
CA GLU A 201 -30.65 -2.91 -4.98
C GLU A 201 -31.69 -3.84 -4.28
N LYS A 202 -31.24 -4.59 -3.27
CA LYS A 202 -32.12 -5.49 -2.49
C LYS A 202 -33.06 -4.73 -1.55
N ARG A 203 -32.60 -3.63 -0.93
CA ARG A 203 -33.32 -2.90 0.11
C ARG A 203 -34.23 -1.77 -0.43
N PHE A 204 -33.78 -1.12 -1.52
CA PHE A 204 -34.47 0.03 -2.12
C PHE A 204 -34.83 -0.27 -3.58
N GLN A 205 -35.73 -1.24 -3.80
CA GLN A 205 -36.09 -1.82 -5.11
C GLN A 205 -36.58 -0.80 -6.15
N GLU A 206 -37.04 0.39 -5.75
CA GLU A 206 -37.55 1.43 -6.65
C GLU A 206 -36.45 2.33 -7.27
N THR A 207 -35.23 2.26 -6.78
CA THR A 207 -34.15 3.17 -7.21
C THR A 207 -33.28 2.54 -8.29
N LYS A 208 -33.56 2.84 -9.56
CA LYS A 208 -32.68 2.49 -10.73
C LYS A 208 -31.39 3.32 -10.79
N LYS A 209 -30.97 3.94 -9.68
CA LYS A 209 -29.86 4.94 -9.67
C LYS A 209 -28.63 4.44 -8.89
N ASP A 210 -28.39 3.14 -8.83
CA ASP A 210 -27.29 2.51 -8.08
C ASP A 210 -25.90 3.02 -8.47
N TRP A 211 -25.77 3.42 -9.73
CA TRP A 211 -24.54 3.99 -10.28
C TRP A 211 -24.11 5.28 -9.57
N ILE A 212 -25.06 6.07 -9.01
CA ILE A 212 -24.74 7.30 -8.29
C ILE A 212 -23.85 7.01 -7.09
N LEU A 213 -24.06 5.90 -6.38
CA LEU A 213 -23.27 5.52 -5.22
C LEU A 213 -21.80 5.30 -5.59
N LEU A 214 -21.55 4.62 -6.71
CA LEU A 214 -20.19 4.36 -7.19
C LEU A 214 -19.50 5.66 -7.62
N VAL A 215 -20.24 6.56 -8.28
CA VAL A 215 -19.72 7.87 -8.69
C VAL A 215 -19.41 8.74 -7.47
N CYS A 216 -20.33 8.83 -6.50
CA CYS A 216 -20.12 9.59 -5.27
C CYS A 216 -18.91 9.08 -4.49
N LEU A 217 -18.83 7.76 -4.32
CA LEU A 217 -17.73 7.12 -3.60
C LEU A 217 -16.39 7.35 -4.30
N GLY A 218 -16.33 7.17 -5.62
CA GLY A 218 -15.12 7.37 -6.41
C GLY A 218 -14.68 8.83 -6.49
N ALA A 219 -15.61 9.77 -6.70
CA ALA A 219 -15.32 11.19 -6.74
C ALA A 219 -14.80 11.71 -5.39
N MET A 220 -15.46 11.31 -4.29
CA MET A 220 -15.03 11.70 -2.94
C MET A 220 -13.74 11.03 -2.52
N SER A 221 -13.47 9.80 -2.97
CA SER A 221 -12.16 9.17 -2.78
C SER A 221 -11.06 9.96 -3.50
N GLY A 222 -11.29 10.39 -4.75
CA GLY A 222 -10.37 11.26 -5.48
C GLY A 222 -10.10 12.59 -4.78
N LEU A 223 -11.15 13.26 -4.32
CA LEU A 223 -11.03 14.49 -3.55
C LEU A 223 -10.28 14.24 -2.22
N GLY A 224 -10.62 13.18 -1.53
CA GLY A 224 -9.95 12.77 -0.29
C GLY A 224 -8.45 12.55 -0.48
N ARG A 225 -8.04 11.95 -1.59
CA ARG A 225 -6.62 11.75 -1.93
C ARG A 225 -5.86 13.05 -2.14
N LEU A 226 -6.46 14.03 -2.83
CA LEU A 226 -5.85 15.34 -3.03
C LEU A 226 -5.75 16.12 -1.72
N VAL A 227 -6.85 16.17 -0.95
CA VAL A 227 -6.92 16.89 0.31
C VAL A 227 -5.97 16.28 1.34
N SER A 228 -5.99 14.95 1.50
CA SER A 228 -5.11 14.25 2.44
C SER A 228 -3.64 14.36 2.09
N GLY A 229 -3.31 14.36 0.79
CA GLY A 229 -1.95 14.61 0.32
C GLY A 229 -1.43 15.98 0.74
N ARG A 230 -2.26 17.01 0.58
CA ARG A 230 -1.92 18.38 1.00
C ARG A 230 -1.81 18.51 2.51
N ILE A 231 -2.80 18.01 3.25
CA ILE A 231 -2.80 18.04 4.73
C ILE A 231 -1.63 17.23 5.27
N GLY A 232 -1.34 16.06 4.68
CA GLY A 232 -0.23 15.20 5.07
C GLY A 232 1.13 15.89 4.96
N ASP A 233 1.34 16.77 3.99
CA ASP A 233 2.58 17.53 3.85
C ASP A 233 2.68 18.69 4.86
N CYS A 234 1.54 19.22 5.33
CA CYS A 234 1.51 20.27 6.35
C CYS A 234 1.77 19.72 7.76
N ILE A 235 1.51 18.43 7.99
CA ILE A 235 1.70 17.79 9.29
C ILE A 235 3.12 17.19 9.36
N PRO A 236 4.01 17.69 10.26
CA PRO A 236 5.36 17.19 10.36
C PRO A 236 5.43 15.82 11.02
N GLY A 237 6.29 14.95 10.49
CA GLY A 237 6.68 13.69 11.08
C GLY A 237 5.54 12.70 11.26
N LEU A 238 5.69 11.80 12.22
CA LEU A 238 4.76 10.70 12.52
C LEU A 238 3.37 11.14 13.02
N LYS A 239 3.13 12.43 13.22
CA LYS A 239 1.78 12.94 13.54
C LYS A 239 0.76 12.66 12.45
N LYS A 240 1.19 12.37 11.21
CA LYS A 240 0.34 11.89 10.09
C LYS A 240 -0.44 10.61 10.43
N ILE A 241 0.06 9.80 11.36
CA ILE A 241 -0.62 8.59 11.82
C ILE A 241 -1.97 8.92 12.47
N TYR A 242 -2.10 10.07 13.16
CA TYR A 242 -3.39 10.47 13.72
C TYR A 242 -4.46 10.68 12.64
N LEU A 243 -4.07 11.18 11.47
CA LEU A 243 -4.98 11.34 10.34
C LEU A 243 -5.43 9.97 9.81
N GLN A 244 -4.52 9.00 9.79
CA GLN A 244 -4.83 7.60 9.42
C GLN A 244 -5.75 6.92 10.46
N VAL A 245 -5.50 7.15 11.75
CA VAL A 245 -6.37 6.66 12.84
C VAL A 245 -7.78 7.23 12.69
N ALA A 246 -7.90 8.55 12.51
CA ALA A 246 -9.20 9.19 12.31
C ALA A 246 -9.95 8.63 11.10
N SER A 247 -9.25 8.37 9.99
CA SER A 247 -9.84 7.76 8.80
C SER A 247 -10.39 6.38 9.06
N PHE A 248 -9.66 5.52 9.76
CA PHE A 248 -10.13 4.16 10.08
C PHE A 248 -11.27 4.15 11.11
N MET A 249 -11.19 5.00 12.13
CA MET A 249 -12.28 5.11 13.10
C MET A 249 -13.57 5.57 12.44
N LEU A 250 -13.49 6.62 11.61
CA LEU A 250 -14.64 7.13 10.89
C LEU A 250 -15.17 6.11 9.86
N LEU A 251 -14.29 5.44 9.11
CA LEU A 251 -14.66 4.40 8.16
C LEU A 251 -15.42 3.26 8.85
N GLY A 252 -14.94 2.80 9.99
CA GLY A 252 -15.60 1.75 10.76
C GLY A 252 -16.99 2.16 11.26
N LEU A 253 -17.13 3.38 11.79
CA LEU A 253 -18.41 3.94 12.21
C LEU A 253 -19.40 4.07 11.04
N LEU A 254 -18.94 4.61 9.92
CA LEU A 254 -19.77 4.76 8.71
C LEU A 254 -20.27 3.41 8.19
N CYS A 255 -19.43 2.37 8.20
CA CYS A 255 -19.85 1.02 7.83
C CYS A 255 -20.99 0.50 8.74
N MET A 256 -20.92 0.76 10.04
CA MET A 256 -21.95 0.37 11.00
C MET A 256 -23.24 1.20 10.86
N MET A 257 -23.16 2.41 10.33
CA MET A 257 -24.32 3.28 10.10
C MET A 257 -25.09 2.90 8.82
N ILE A 258 -24.49 2.22 7.85
CA ILE A 258 -25.17 1.84 6.59
C ILE A 258 -26.48 1.07 6.85
N PRO A 259 -26.53 0.02 7.69
CA PRO A 259 -27.76 -0.72 7.95
C PRO A 259 -28.86 0.09 8.65
N GLN A 260 -28.47 1.16 9.34
CA GLN A 260 -29.41 2.00 10.10
C GLN A 260 -30.10 3.04 9.23
N CYS A 261 -29.62 3.27 8.00
CA CYS A 261 -30.24 4.21 7.07
C CYS A 261 -31.60 3.71 6.59
N GLN A 262 -32.61 4.54 6.76
CA GLN A 262 -34.00 4.25 6.32
C GLN A 262 -34.24 4.73 4.87
N GLY A 263 -33.43 5.65 4.34
CA GLY A 263 -33.59 6.24 3.02
C GLY A 263 -32.31 6.12 2.17
N PHE A 264 -32.51 6.11 0.85
CA PHE A 264 -31.41 6.08 -0.14
C PHE A 264 -30.48 7.31 -0.01
N GLU A 265 -31.05 8.48 0.32
CA GLU A 265 -30.26 9.72 0.51
C GLU A 265 -29.27 9.59 1.67
N GLY A 266 -29.65 8.95 2.78
CA GLY A 266 -28.74 8.68 3.89
C GLY A 266 -27.57 7.81 3.48
N VAL A 267 -27.79 6.81 2.64
CA VAL A 267 -26.73 5.96 2.12
C VAL A 267 -25.77 6.78 1.21
N ILE A 268 -26.28 7.70 0.40
CA ILE A 268 -25.43 8.59 -0.42
C ILE A 268 -24.50 9.43 0.47
N VAL A 269 -25.03 10.03 1.52
CA VAL A 269 -24.23 10.83 2.47
C VAL A 269 -23.13 10.00 3.10
N ILE A 270 -23.45 8.77 3.55
CA ILE A 270 -22.45 7.85 4.08
C ILE A 270 -21.39 7.50 3.04
N CYS A 271 -21.78 7.27 1.78
CA CYS A 271 -20.84 6.98 0.69
C CYS A 271 -19.87 8.13 0.42
N LEU A 272 -20.31 9.38 0.52
CA LEU A 272 -19.45 10.55 0.36
C LEU A 272 -18.35 10.56 1.42
N PHE A 273 -18.71 10.37 2.68
CA PHE A 273 -17.71 10.32 3.78
C PHE A 273 -16.83 9.07 3.71
N LEU A 274 -17.39 7.92 3.31
CA LEU A 274 -16.65 6.68 3.16
C LEU A 274 -15.59 6.78 2.06
N GLY A 275 -15.94 7.41 0.92
CA GLY A 275 -14.97 7.73 -0.13
C GLY A 275 -13.88 8.68 0.35
N LEU A 276 -14.24 9.71 1.12
CA LEU A 276 -13.27 10.63 1.70
C LEU A 276 -12.27 9.91 2.61
N CYS A 277 -12.74 9.04 3.51
CA CYS A 277 -11.89 8.24 4.40
C CYS A 277 -10.95 7.30 3.63
N ASP A 278 -11.45 6.67 2.55
CA ASP A 278 -10.64 5.86 1.64
C ASP A 278 -9.47 6.67 1.07
N GLY A 279 -9.76 7.87 0.56
CA GLY A 279 -8.75 8.77 0.03
C GLY A 279 -7.67 9.11 1.06
N PHE A 280 -8.07 9.40 2.30
CA PHE A 280 -7.15 9.71 3.39
C PHE A 280 -6.25 8.51 3.73
N PHE A 281 -6.83 7.33 3.88
CA PHE A 281 -6.07 6.12 4.20
C PHE A 281 -5.02 5.78 3.13
N THR A 282 -5.45 5.69 1.88
CA THR A 282 -4.60 5.22 0.78
C THR A 282 -3.45 6.17 0.47
N THR A 283 -3.67 7.48 0.55
CA THR A 283 -2.66 8.48 0.22
C THR A 283 -1.57 8.61 1.27
N ILE A 284 -1.92 8.54 2.56
CA ILE A 284 -0.99 8.79 3.66
C ILE A 284 -0.13 7.56 3.97
N MET A 285 -0.51 6.37 3.52
CA MET A 285 0.19 5.11 3.82
C MET A 285 1.65 5.14 3.36
N ALA A 286 1.94 5.55 2.13
CA ALA A 286 3.31 5.61 1.62
C ALA A 286 4.16 6.66 2.36
N PRO A 287 3.75 7.93 2.54
CA PRO A 287 4.49 8.90 3.33
C PRO A 287 4.84 8.44 4.75
N ILE A 288 3.92 7.77 5.44
CA ILE A 288 4.18 7.20 6.78
C ILE A 288 5.26 6.11 6.71
N ALA A 289 5.21 5.22 5.72
CA ALA A 289 6.23 4.19 5.54
C ALA A 289 7.63 4.82 5.35
N PHE A 290 7.75 5.85 4.50
CA PHE A 290 9.01 6.57 4.30
C PHE A 290 9.54 7.24 5.59
N GLU A 291 8.65 7.79 6.42
CA GLU A 291 9.04 8.40 7.70
C GLU A 291 9.47 7.37 8.77
N LEU A 292 8.78 6.21 8.82
CA LEU A 292 9.09 5.16 9.80
C LEU A 292 10.43 4.48 9.54
N VAL A 293 10.77 4.27 8.27
CA VAL A 293 11.88 3.37 7.89
C VAL A 293 13.01 4.11 7.17
N GLY A 294 12.70 5.28 6.61
CA GLY A 294 13.61 6.04 5.75
C GLY A 294 13.58 5.59 4.30
N PRO A 295 14.10 6.42 3.38
CA PRO A 295 13.96 6.20 1.93
C PRO A 295 14.64 4.93 1.42
N MET A 296 15.76 4.51 2.03
CA MET A 296 16.51 3.32 1.61
C MET A 296 15.79 1.99 1.88
N GLN A 297 14.93 1.94 2.91
CA GLN A 297 14.21 0.74 3.31
C GLN A 297 12.72 0.83 3.02
N ALA A 298 12.25 1.93 2.45
CA ALA A 298 10.83 2.20 2.22
C ALA A 298 10.22 1.23 1.20
N SER A 299 10.96 0.84 0.16
CA SER A 299 10.53 -0.15 -0.83
C SER A 299 10.13 -1.46 -0.16
N GLN A 300 11.01 -2.01 0.68
CA GLN A 300 10.76 -3.25 1.40
C GLN A 300 9.66 -3.09 2.45
N ALA A 301 9.62 -1.96 3.15
CA ALA A 301 8.56 -1.69 4.12
C ALA A 301 7.16 -1.65 3.47
N ILE A 302 7.03 -0.97 2.34
CA ILE A 302 5.77 -0.94 1.59
C ILE A 302 5.42 -2.34 1.07
N GLY A 303 6.40 -3.07 0.53
CA GLY A 303 6.20 -4.43 0.05
C GLY A 303 5.72 -5.39 1.14
N TYR A 304 6.35 -5.39 2.30
CA TYR A 304 5.95 -6.25 3.42
C TYR A 304 4.60 -5.84 4.01
N LEU A 305 4.31 -4.54 4.10
CA LEU A 305 3.01 -4.06 4.54
C LEU A 305 1.90 -4.56 3.62
N MET A 306 2.05 -4.37 2.31
CA MET A 306 1.08 -4.84 1.31
C MET A 306 0.92 -6.36 1.36
N GLY A 307 2.02 -7.12 1.48
CA GLY A 307 1.96 -8.56 1.65
C GLY A 307 1.18 -8.99 2.89
N LEU A 308 1.35 -8.28 4.00
CA LEU A 308 0.63 -8.54 5.24
C LEU A 308 -0.88 -8.21 5.11
N MET A 309 -1.22 -7.19 4.32
CA MET A 309 -2.62 -6.81 4.03
C MET A 309 -3.32 -7.78 3.08
N ALA A 310 -2.58 -8.57 2.29
CA ALA A 310 -3.13 -9.42 1.23
C ALA A 310 -4.18 -10.43 1.75
N VAL A 311 -3.84 -11.12 2.84
CA VAL A 311 -4.73 -12.15 3.42
C VAL A 311 -5.99 -11.54 4.04
N PRO A 312 -5.91 -10.55 4.95
CA PRO A 312 -7.09 -9.93 5.53
C PRO A 312 -8.00 -9.31 4.47
N MET A 313 -7.42 -8.57 3.53
CA MET A 313 -8.18 -7.89 2.48
C MET A 313 -8.94 -8.87 1.57
N THR A 314 -8.33 -10.02 1.28
CA THR A 314 -8.96 -11.05 0.45
C THR A 314 -10.01 -11.84 1.24
N ALA A 315 -9.77 -12.10 2.53
CA ALA A 315 -10.67 -12.88 3.38
C ALA A 315 -11.96 -12.12 3.74
N GLY A 316 -11.91 -10.79 3.81
CA GLY A 316 -13.06 -9.98 4.24
C GLY A 316 -14.30 -10.16 3.38
N THR A 317 -14.15 -10.20 2.06
CA THR A 317 -15.29 -10.35 1.13
C THR A 317 -15.96 -11.73 1.18
N PRO A 318 -15.25 -12.87 1.19
CA PRO A 318 -15.86 -14.18 1.41
C PRO A 318 -16.59 -14.31 2.76
N ILE A 319 -15.99 -13.77 3.83
CA ILE A 319 -16.62 -13.77 5.15
C ILE A 319 -17.94 -12.99 5.12
N ALA A 320 -17.95 -11.81 4.48
CA ALA A 320 -19.17 -11.01 4.32
C ALA A 320 -20.23 -11.74 3.48
N GLY A 321 -19.81 -12.46 2.43
CA GLY A 321 -20.71 -13.31 1.65
C GLY A 321 -21.32 -14.41 2.48
N TYR A 322 -20.51 -15.14 3.25
CA TYR A 322 -20.99 -16.17 4.15
C TYR A 322 -22.00 -15.65 5.20
N LEU A 323 -21.72 -14.48 5.79
CA LEU A 323 -22.63 -13.82 6.72
C LEU A 323 -23.97 -13.45 6.06
N ASN A 324 -23.91 -12.94 4.82
CA ASN A 324 -25.14 -12.66 4.07
C ASN A 324 -25.97 -13.93 3.79
N ASP A 325 -25.31 -15.03 3.44
CA ASP A 325 -25.99 -16.29 3.14
C ASP A 325 -26.59 -16.91 4.40
N TYR A 326 -25.91 -16.78 5.56
CA TYR A 326 -26.38 -17.31 6.83
C TYR A 326 -27.53 -16.50 7.44
N PHE A 327 -27.42 -15.16 7.44
CA PHE A 327 -28.43 -14.28 8.04
C PHE A 327 -29.53 -13.82 7.05
N GLY A 328 -29.37 -14.10 5.76
CA GLY A 328 -30.33 -13.69 4.72
C GLY A 328 -30.31 -12.19 4.38
N ASN A 329 -29.45 -11.40 5.07
CA ASN A 329 -29.33 -9.96 4.85
C ASN A 329 -27.86 -9.52 4.95
N TYR A 330 -27.56 -8.34 4.38
CA TYR A 330 -26.22 -7.74 4.41
C TYR A 330 -25.91 -6.96 5.69
N ASP A 331 -26.88 -6.77 6.59
CA ASP A 331 -26.69 -5.92 7.77
C ASP A 331 -25.55 -6.46 8.66
N ALA A 332 -25.54 -7.78 8.90
CA ALA A 332 -24.47 -8.43 9.64
C ALA A 332 -23.09 -8.27 8.97
N ALA A 333 -23.03 -8.28 7.64
CA ALA A 333 -21.80 -8.08 6.90
C ALA A 333 -21.24 -6.66 7.06
N PHE A 334 -22.11 -5.63 7.11
CA PHE A 334 -21.69 -4.25 7.35
C PHE A 334 -21.25 -4.00 8.78
N TYR A 335 -21.95 -4.60 9.78
CA TYR A 335 -21.47 -4.55 11.18
C TYR A 335 -20.12 -5.25 11.32
N PHE A 336 -19.94 -6.42 10.72
CA PHE A 336 -18.65 -7.09 10.67
C PHE A 336 -17.58 -6.19 9.99
N ALA A 337 -17.91 -5.52 8.89
CA ALA A 337 -16.96 -4.65 8.17
C ALA A 337 -16.52 -3.45 9.00
N GLY A 338 -17.35 -2.96 9.91
CA GLY A 338 -17.03 -1.80 10.75
C GLY A 338 -16.10 -2.09 11.91
N VAL A 339 -16.11 -3.30 12.47
CA VAL A 339 -15.31 -3.66 13.67
C VAL A 339 -13.80 -3.66 13.41
N PRO A 340 -13.25 -4.32 12.38
CA PRO A 340 -11.80 -4.36 12.15
C PRO A 340 -11.15 -3.00 11.96
N PRO A 341 -11.71 -2.04 11.19
CA PRO A 341 -11.15 -0.70 11.07
C PRO A 341 -11.08 0.05 12.41
N ILE A 342 -12.07 -0.10 13.28
CA ILE A 342 -12.06 0.50 14.62
C ILE A 342 -10.94 -0.11 15.46
N ILE A 343 -10.82 -1.43 15.51
CA ILE A 343 -9.76 -2.12 16.25
C ILE A 343 -8.39 -1.71 15.71
N GLY A 344 -8.20 -1.72 14.38
CA GLY A 344 -6.97 -1.31 13.74
C GLY A 344 -6.63 0.15 14.02
N GLY A 345 -7.62 1.06 14.01
CA GLY A 345 -7.47 2.47 14.38
C GLY A 345 -6.99 2.63 15.83
N LEU A 346 -7.56 1.87 16.77
CA LEU A 346 -7.12 1.86 18.18
C LEU A 346 -5.68 1.36 18.33
N VAL A 347 -5.29 0.29 17.62
CA VAL A 347 -3.91 -0.21 17.62
C VAL A 347 -2.96 0.85 17.04
N LEU A 348 -3.34 1.53 15.96
CA LEU A 348 -2.54 2.59 15.34
C LEU A 348 -2.36 3.80 16.26
N SER A 349 -3.32 4.12 17.11
CA SER A 349 -3.21 5.24 18.07
C SER A 349 -2.06 5.06 19.07
N VAL A 350 -1.63 3.82 19.29
CA VAL A 350 -0.49 3.51 20.18
C VAL A 350 0.87 3.83 19.53
N VAL A 351 0.95 3.86 18.19
CA VAL A 351 2.22 4.05 17.46
C VAL A 351 2.92 5.36 17.80
N PRO A 352 2.25 6.53 17.79
CA PRO A 352 2.89 7.81 18.16
C PRO A 352 3.41 7.81 19.59
N LEU A 353 2.69 7.18 20.52
CA LEU A 353 3.10 7.08 21.94
C LEU A 353 4.38 6.24 22.10
N VAL A 354 4.43 5.09 21.44
CA VAL A 354 5.62 4.23 21.45
C VAL A 354 6.82 4.94 20.81
N HIS A 355 6.58 5.65 19.71
CA HIS A 355 7.64 6.40 19.03
C HIS A 355 8.21 7.51 19.90
N GLN A 356 7.36 8.31 20.55
CA GLN A 356 7.79 9.37 21.47
C GLN A 356 8.60 8.81 22.64
N ARG A 357 8.17 7.67 23.23
CA ARG A 357 8.92 7.00 24.30
C ARG A 357 10.30 6.53 23.81
N MET A 358 10.40 6.00 22.61
CA MET A 358 11.68 5.58 22.03
C MET A 358 12.61 6.76 21.77
N LEU A 359 12.12 7.86 21.23
CA LEU A 359 12.91 9.08 21.01
C LEU A 359 13.39 9.68 22.35
N LYS A 360 12.55 9.68 23.37
CA LYS A 360 12.93 10.16 24.71
C LYS A 360 14.04 9.29 25.31
N LYS A 361 13.93 7.96 25.15
CA LYS A 361 14.97 7.03 25.59
C LYS A 361 16.30 7.24 24.86
N GLN A 362 16.27 7.38 23.53
CA GLN A 362 17.48 7.66 22.74
C GLN A 362 18.17 8.96 23.13
N ARG A 363 17.39 10.03 23.42
CA ARG A 363 17.94 11.30 23.91
C ARG A 363 18.60 11.16 25.27
N LEU A 364 18.02 10.37 26.17
CA LEU A 364 18.58 10.08 27.48
C LEU A 364 19.88 9.27 27.37
N ASP A 365 19.91 8.26 26.53
CA ASP A 365 21.09 7.42 26.32
C ASP A 365 22.21 8.25 25.65
N SER A 366 21.91 9.06 24.62
CA SER A 366 22.89 9.97 24.00
C SER A 366 23.36 11.09 24.95
N GLY A 367 22.54 11.52 25.89
CA GLY A 367 22.93 12.47 26.92
C GLY A 367 23.89 11.84 27.92
N LYS A 368 23.68 10.58 28.32
CA LYS A 368 24.57 9.82 29.17
C LYS A 368 25.93 9.56 28.51
N ASP A 369 25.92 9.17 27.22
CA ASP A 369 27.16 8.97 26.46
C ASP A 369 28.00 10.25 26.35
N LYS A 370 27.32 11.41 26.12
CA LYS A 370 28.01 12.72 26.11
C LYS A 370 28.56 13.12 27.48
N MET A 371 27.84 12.80 28.57
CA MET A 371 28.33 13.02 29.92
C MET A 371 29.54 12.16 30.24
N LEU A 372 29.49 10.86 29.90
CA LEU A 372 30.61 9.93 30.09
C LEU A 372 31.85 10.34 29.30
N VAL A 373 31.66 10.79 28.05
CA VAL A 373 32.77 11.32 27.22
C VAL A 373 33.33 12.61 27.81
N SER A 374 32.48 13.50 28.32
CA SER A 374 32.90 14.74 28.99
C SER A 374 33.66 14.46 30.30
N GLU A 375 33.20 13.51 31.12
CA GLU A 375 33.89 13.10 32.34
C GLU A 375 35.22 12.41 32.05
N ALA A 376 35.29 11.54 31.00
CA ALA A 376 36.55 10.89 30.56
C ALA A 376 37.57 11.91 30.05
N VAL A 377 37.12 12.94 29.34
CA VAL A 377 37.99 14.06 28.89
C VAL A 377 38.49 14.90 30.07
N VAL A 378 37.63 15.16 31.08
CA VAL A 378 38.00 15.92 32.27
C VAL A 378 38.97 15.12 33.16
N ASN A 379 38.81 13.79 33.22
CA ASN A 379 39.70 12.93 34.04
C ASN A 379 40.98 12.50 33.29
N GLY A 380 41.24 12.97 32.08
CA GLY A 380 42.51 12.72 31.36
C GLY A 380 42.68 11.29 30.85
N GLU A 381 41.64 10.47 30.85
CA GLU A 381 41.64 9.15 30.25
C GLU A 381 41.56 9.26 28.72
N LEU A 382 42.70 9.16 28.06
CA LEU A 382 42.81 9.06 26.60
C LEU A 382 42.11 7.77 26.13
N LEU A 383 40.95 7.92 25.48
CA LEU A 383 40.31 6.83 24.74
C LEU A 383 41.27 6.29 23.65
N PRO A 384 41.60 4.98 23.62
CA PRO A 384 42.42 4.41 22.56
C PRO A 384 41.63 4.37 21.26
N GLY A 385 41.91 5.30 20.32
CA GLY A 385 41.30 5.24 18.98
C GLY A 385 41.04 6.55 18.24
N CYS A 386 41.49 7.72 18.74
CA CYS A 386 41.49 8.91 17.90
C CYS A 386 42.85 9.09 17.21
N PRO A 387 42.92 9.17 15.86
CA PRO A 387 44.15 9.54 15.19
C PRO A 387 44.51 11.00 15.55
N ALA A 388 45.66 11.17 16.16
CA ALA A 388 46.28 12.47 16.40
C ALA A 388 46.69 13.10 15.07
N SER A 389 45.81 13.83 14.43
CA SER A 389 46.16 14.76 13.35
C SER A 389 45.00 15.74 13.21
N GLU A 390 45.15 16.88 13.90
CA GLU A 390 44.64 18.23 13.58
C GLU A 390 44.67 19.11 14.84
N ALA A 391 45.89 19.29 15.32
CA ALA A 391 46.22 20.37 16.27
C ALA A 391 47.51 21.03 15.81
N HIS A 392 47.43 21.72 14.67
CA HIS A 392 48.35 22.78 14.26
C HIS A 392 47.78 23.39 12.95
N MET A 393 46.97 24.43 13.08
CA MET A 393 47.01 25.74 12.45
C MET A 393 45.74 26.51 12.80
#